data_06c1a588a75b9cbf368beebb851d231e
#
_entry.id   06c1a588a75b9cbf368beebb851d231e
#
_cell.length_a   1.000
_cell.length_b   1.000
_cell.length_c   1.000
_cell.angle_alpha   90.00
_cell.angle_beta   90.00
_cell.angle_gamma   90.00
#
_symmetry.space_group_name_H-M   'P 1'
#
loop_
_entity.id
_entity.type
_entity.pdbx_description
1 polymer ?
#
loop_
_entity_poly.entity_id
_entity_poly.type
_entity_poly.pdbx_seq_one_letter_code
_entity_poly.pdbx_strand_id
1 'polypeptide(L)'
;MSDLDCIDGVDVQDVGDPDDPRLDDFRDLNSVDRRPDLPTGKGLVIAEGVLVVQRMLASRFTPHALLGTDRRLAELRDDLPGVAAPFYRASADVMAQVVGFHLNRGVLAAARRVPEPGVAQVVDGARTVAVLEGVNDHENLGSIFRNAAGLGVDAVVFGSGCADPLYRRAVRVSMGHALLVPYARATSWPADLMLLRENGFRLLAMTPSSEASTLAEAMAAARDERVAVLVGAEGPGLKSATLRLSDVRVRIPMSRGTDSLNVATAAALAFYERARLGS
;
A
#
# COMPACT_ATOMS: atom_id res chain seq x y z
N MET A 1 6.49 28.99 27.77
CA MET A 1 5.71 27.79 27.37
C MET A 1 5.06 28.17 26.06
N SER A 2 5.42 27.50 24.98
CA SER A 2 4.79 27.72 23.68
C SER A 2 3.41 27.06 23.71
N ASP A 3 2.44 27.54 22.89
CA ASP A 3 1.11 26.92 22.74
C ASP A 3 1.16 25.44 22.26
N LEU A 4 2.36 24.94 21.96
CA LEU A 4 2.65 23.55 21.56
C LEU A 4 3.02 22.62 22.72
N ASP A 5 3.25 23.20 23.94
CA ASP A 5 3.60 22.39 25.11
C ASP A 5 2.37 21.71 25.75
N CYS A 6 1.15 22.02 25.27
CA CYS A 6 -0.09 21.44 25.76
C CYS A 6 -1.10 21.32 24.62
N ILE A 7 -1.00 20.27 23.82
CA ILE A 7 -2.12 19.86 22.97
C ILE A 7 -3.02 18.98 23.84
N ASP A 8 -4.23 19.44 24.11
CA ASP A 8 -5.16 18.75 25.03
C ASP A 8 -5.31 17.27 24.62
N GLY A 9 -4.98 16.38 25.56
CA GLY A 9 -5.13 14.94 25.38
C GLY A 9 -4.00 14.27 24.57
N VAL A 10 -2.87 14.95 24.30
CA VAL A 10 -1.70 14.38 23.63
C VAL A 10 -0.52 14.31 24.61
N ASP A 11 0.08 13.12 24.76
CA ASP A 11 1.30 12.91 25.54
C ASP A 11 2.53 13.33 24.73
N VAL A 12 2.94 14.60 24.86
CA VAL A 12 4.13 15.15 24.20
C VAL A 12 5.34 15.03 25.12
N GLN A 13 6.40 14.38 24.65
CA GLN A 13 7.63 14.15 25.39
C GLN A 13 8.85 14.64 24.61
N ASP A 14 9.66 15.54 25.22
CA ASP A 14 10.90 16.01 24.62
C ASP A 14 11.98 14.94 24.66
N VAL A 15 12.69 14.77 23.54
CA VAL A 15 13.82 13.87 23.40
C VAL A 15 14.98 14.58 22.70
N GLY A 16 16.07 14.76 23.45
CA GLY A 16 17.28 15.41 22.93
C GLY A 16 18.46 14.46 22.68
N ASP A 17 18.38 13.24 23.23
CA ASP A 17 19.42 12.22 23.08
C ASP A 17 19.02 11.23 21.97
N PRO A 18 19.82 11.11 20.88
CA PRO A 18 19.54 10.11 19.84
C PRO A 18 19.63 8.66 20.35
N ASP A 19 20.32 8.41 21.47
CA ASP A 19 20.42 7.07 22.05
C ASP A 19 19.30 6.74 23.05
N ASP A 20 18.32 7.62 23.21
CA ASP A 20 17.16 7.37 24.07
C ASP A 20 16.41 6.09 23.63
N PRO A 21 16.20 5.12 24.56
CA PRO A 21 15.55 3.84 24.23
C PRO A 21 14.09 3.98 23.77
N ARG A 22 13.41 5.09 24.09
CA ARG A 22 12.06 5.38 23.59
C ARG A 22 12.01 5.50 22.07
N LEU A 23 13.16 5.78 21.42
CA LEU A 23 13.29 5.95 19.97
C LEU A 23 13.68 4.67 19.22
N ASP A 24 13.83 3.54 19.91
CA ASP A 24 14.33 2.29 19.32
C ASP A 24 13.47 1.73 18.17
N ASP A 25 12.20 2.09 18.11
CA ASP A 25 11.31 1.66 17.03
C ASP A 25 11.50 2.46 15.73
N PHE A 26 12.25 3.54 15.80
CA PHE A 26 12.59 4.39 14.65
C PHE A 26 14.07 4.26 14.22
N ARG A 27 14.86 3.40 14.89
CA ARG A 27 16.29 3.23 14.56
C ARG A 27 16.49 2.46 13.28
N ASP A 28 17.61 2.76 12.63
CA ASP A 28 18.14 1.96 11.53
C ASP A 28 17.15 1.70 10.37
N LEU A 29 16.28 2.66 10.08
CA LEU A 29 15.29 2.52 9.01
C LEU A 29 15.90 2.29 7.62
N ASN A 30 17.20 2.52 7.44
CA ASN A 30 17.97 2.20 6.21
C ASN A 30 18.74 0.89 6.29
N SER A 31 18.85 0.25 7.46
CA SER A 31 19.59 -0.99 7.59
C SER A 31 18.88 -2.12 6.84
N VAL A 32 19.62 -2.90 6.05
CA VAL A 32 19.07 -4.06 5.34
C VAL A 32 18.63 -5.15 6.32
N ASP A 33 19.38 -5.30 7.44
CA ASP A 33 19.22 -6.44 8.37
C ASP A 33 18.45 -6.10 9.65
N ARG A 34 18.34 -4.81 10.00
CA ARG A 34 17.82 -4.36 11.31
C ARG A 34 16.55 -3.52 11.23
N ARG A 35 16.03 -3.29 10.03
CA ARG A 35 14.86 -2.45 9.88
C ARG A 35 13.68 -2.96 10.71
N PRO A 36 13.05 -2.10 11.50
CA PRO A 36 11.93 -2.48 12.35
C PRO A 36 10.68 -2.90 11.55
N ASP A 37 10.57 -2.47 10.29
CA ASP A 37 9.47 -2.80 9.38
C ASP A 37 9.57 -4.19 8.72
N LEU A 38 10.69 -4.89 8.87
CA LEU A 38 10.82 -6.26 8.37
C LEU A 38 9.96 -7.24 9.20
N PRO A 39 9.34 -8.26 8.56
CA PRO A 39 8.63 -9.32 9.27
C PRO A 39 9.54 -10.09 10.24
N THR A 40 10.82 -10.24 9.89
CA THR A 40 11.86 -10.88 10.71
C THR A 40 12.46 -9.94 11.76
N GLY A 41 12.15 -8.65 11.70
CA GLY A 41 12.54 -7.62 12.65
C GLY A 41 11.51 -7.47 13.77
N LYS A 42 11.16 -6.23 14.11
CA LYS A 42 10.14 -5.94 15.13
C LYS A 42 8.69 -6.11 14.62
N GLY A 43 8.47 -6.37 13.35
CA GLY A 43 7.15 -6.49 12.75
C GLY A 43 6.35 -5.18 12.80
N LEU A 44 7.02 -4.04 12.61
CA LEU A 44 6.39 -2.73 12.66
C LEU A 44 5.91 -2.27 11.28
N VAL A 45 4.98 -1.34 11.32
CA VAL A 45 4.54 -0.53 10.18
C VAL A 45 4.99 0.90 10.44
N ILE A 46 5.75 1.48 9.52
CA ILE A 46 6.30 2.83 9.66
C ILE A 46 5.62 3.77 8.67
N ALA A 47 4.95 4.79 9.19
CA ALA A 47 4.45 5.92 8.42
C ALA A 47 5.47 7.05 8.43
N GLU A 48 5.73 7.68 7.26
CA GLU A 48 6.70 8.77 7.09
C GLU A 48 6.03 9.98 6.41
N GLY A 49 5.95 11.08 7.13
CA GLY A 49 5.37 12.35 6.68
C GLY A 49 3.90 12.53 7.10
N VAL A 50 3.49 13.81 7.24
CA VAL A 50 2.20 14.21 7.83
C VAL A 50 1.03 13.46 7.22
N LEU A 51 0.84 13.49 5.90
CA LEU A 51 -0.28 12.83 5.23
C LEU A 51 -0.30 11.31 5.43
N VAL A 52 0.88 10.67 5.50
CA VAL A 52 0.97 9.21 5.73
C VAL A 52 0.64 8.88 7.18
N VAL A 53 1.06 9.72 8.13
CA VAL A 53 0.71 9.61 9.55
C VAL A 53 -0.80 9.78 9.73
N GLN A 54 -1.42 10.80 9.14
CA GLN A 54 -2.88 11.00 9.16
C GLN A 54 -3.62 9.77 8.64
N ARG A 55 -3.16 9.17 7.55
CA ARG A 55 -3.74 7.93 7.01
C ARG A 55 -3.52 6.71 7.93
N MET A 56 -2.39 6.64 8.62
CA MET A 56 -2.20 5.61 9.65
C MET A 56 -3.19 5.78 10.79
N LEU A 57 -3.39 7.00 11.28
CA LEU A 57 -4.37 7.31 12.33
C LEU A 57 -5.81 6.93 11.93
N ALA A 58 -6.15 7.06 10.65
CA ALA A 58 -7.45 6.68 10.08
C ALA A 58 -7.55 5.18 9.70
N SER A 59 -6.49 4.39 9.88
CA SER A 59 -6.41 3.01 9.46
C SER A 59 -6.62 2.01 10.61
N ARG A 60 -6.57 0.72 10.30
CA ARG A 60 -6.56 -0.35 11.30
C ARG A 60 -5.23 -0.49 12.08
N PHE A 61 -4.20 0.25 11.68
CA PHE A 61 -2.88 0.21 12.31
C PHE A 61 -2.78 1.32 13.36
N THR A 62 -3.08 1.00 14.61
CA THR A 62 -3.01 1.96 15.71
C THR A 62 -1.56 2.25 16.06
N PRO A 63 -1.09 3.52 15.96
CA PRO A 63 0.24 3.88 16.39
C PRO A 63 0.43 3.63 17.89
N HIS A 64 1.64 3.23 18.27
CA HIS A 64 2.06 3.14 19.65
C HIS A 64 3.18 4.13 19.98
N ALA A 65 3.75 4.80 18.98
CA ALA A 65 4.70 5.90 19.14
C ALA A 65 4.69 6.80 17.90
N LEU A 66 4.91 8.10 18.12
CA LEU A 66 5.21 9.07 17.08
C LEU A 66 6.53 9.77 17.38
N LEU A 67 7.27 10.17 16.34
CA LEU A 67 8.51 10.93 16.45
C LEU A 67 8.46 12.08 15.44
N GLY A 68 8.64 13.31 15.89
CA GLY A 68 8.57 14.46 14.98
C GLY A 68 9.15 15.75 15.54
N THR A 69 9.32 16.73 14.64
CA THR A 69 9.71 18.08 15.01
C THR A 69 8.54 18.91 15.51
N ASP A 70 8.80 20.04 16.22
CA ASP A 70 7.77 21.01 16.62
C ASP A 70 6.84 21.42 15.48
N ARG A 71 7.42 21.72 14.34
CA ARG A 71 6.65 22.07 13.15
C ARG A 71 5.65 21.00 12.76
N ARG A 72 6.05 19.73 12.82
CA ARG A 72 5.18 18.60 12.43
C ARG A 72 4.15 18.26 13.50
N LEU A 73 4.49 18.46 14.75
CA LEU A 73 3.54 18.41 15.86
C LEU A 73 2.42 19.45 15.64
N ALA A 74 2.80 20.69 15.30
CA ALA A 74 1.83 21.74 15.00
C ALA A 74 0.93 21.43 13.80
N GLU A 75 1.48 20.83 12.73
CA GLU A 75 0.73 20.41 11.54
C GLU A 75 -0.26 19.25 11.82
N LEU A 76 0.02 18.41 12.82
CA LEU A 76 -0.83 17.26 13.22
C LEU A 76 -1.74 17.57 14.42
N ARG A 77 -1.72 18.77 14.96
CA ARG A 77 -2.40 19.12 16.22
C ARG A 77 -3.87 18.74 16.28
N ASP A 78 -4.56 18.79 15.14
CA ASP A 78 -5.99 18.50 15.05
C ASP A 78 -6.27 16.99 14.83
N ASP A 79 -5.26 16.22 14.45
CA ASP A 79 -5.34 14.77 14.19
C ASP A 79 -4.96 13.94 15.43
N LEU A 80 -4.21 14.50 16.38
CA LEU A 80 -3.63 13.78 17.52
C LEU A 80 -4.57 13.63 18.74
N PRO A 81 -5.56 14.48 19.00
CA PRO A 81 -6.43 14.33 20.17
C PRO A 81 -7.11 12.95 20.21
N GLY A 82 -6.95 12.25 21.35
CA GLY A 82 -7.46 10.88 21.52
C GLY A 82 -6.55 9.77 21.03
N VAL A 83 -5.39 10.10 20.45
CA VAL A 83 -4.35 9.10 20.11
C VAL A 83 -3.62 8.69 21.39
N ALA A 84 -3.70 7.42 21.75
CA ALA A 84 -3.12 6.89 22.98
C ALA A 84 -1.59 6.65 22.91
N ALA A 85 -0.91 7.16 21.87
CA ALA A 85 0.51 7.00 21.65
C ALA A 85 1.27 8.28 22.03
N PRO A 86 2.45 8.21 22.70
CA PRO A 86 3.27 9.38 22.94
C PRO A 86 3.80 9.97 21.62
N PHE A 87 3.89 11.29 21.60
CA PHE A 87 4.61 12.03 20.55
C PHE A 87 5.97 12.45 21.09
N TYR A 88 7.02 11.82 20.60
CA TYR A 88 8.41 12.18 20.91
C TYR A 88 8.82 13.38 20.07
N ARG A 89 8.97 14.54 20.72
CA ARG A 89 9.39 15.77 20.08
C ARG A 89 10.91 15.86 20.06
N ALA A 90 11.51 15.92 18.88
CA ALA A 90 12.95 15.96 18.69
C ALA A 90 13.36 16.95 17.60
N SER A 91 14.62 17.41 17.65
CA SER A 91 15.19 18.21 16.56
C SER A 91 15.41 17.36 15.30
N ALA A 92 15.49 18.02 14.13
CA ALA A 92 15.77 17.33 12.87
C ALA A 92 17.11 16.57 12.90
N ASP A 93 18.10 17.08 13.62
CA ASP A 93 19.42 16.47 13.76
C ASP A 93 19.37 15.20 14.61
N VAL A 94 18.64 15.21 15.72
CA VAL A 94 18.39 14.02 16.56
C VAL A 94 17.64 12.96 15.72
N MET A 95 16.58 13.36 15.03
CA MET A 95 15.83 12.45 14.16
C MET A 95 16.72 11.80 13.09
N ALA A 96 17.60 12.59 12.43
CA ALA A 96 18.51 12.09 11.40
C ALA A 96 19.49 11.04 11.95
N GLN A 97 20.00 11.24 13.18
CA GLN A 97 20.86 10.27 13.85
C GLN A 97 20.12 8.97 14.18
N VAL A 98 18.89 9.07 14.69
CA VAL A 98 18.04 7.91 15.03
C VAL A 98 17.73 7.07 13.79
N VAL A 99 17.25 7.68 12.72
CA VAL A 99 16.80 6.94 11.51
C VAL A 99 17.96 6.51 10.61
N GLY A 100 19.15 7.10 10.76
CA GLY A 100 20.34 6.82 9.95
C GLY A 100 20.39 7.55 8.60
N PHE A 101 19.55 8.59 8.41
CA PHE A 101 19.55 9.41 7.18
C PHE A 101 18.83 10.75 7.40
N HIS A 102 19.04 11.70 6.48
CA HIS A 102 18.37 12.99 6.56
C HIS A 102 16.86 12.87 6.26
N LEU A 103 16.02 13.09 7.28
CA LEU A 103 14.57 12.90 7.19
C LEU A 103 13.87 14.19 6.74
N ASN A 104 13.70 14.37 5.44
CA ASN A 104 13.06 15.57 4.86
C ASN A 104 11.60 15.78 5.30
N ARG A 105 10.88 14.73 5.67
CA ARG A 105 9.46 14.78 6.02
C ARG A 105 9.19 15.14 7.48
N GLY A 106 10.17 15.01 8.35
CA GLY A 106 10.20 15.50 9.72
C GLY A 106 9.17 14.91 10.69
N VAL A 107 8.48 13.82 10.34
CA VAL A 107 7.61 13.08 11.25
C VAL A 107 7.49 11.61 10.84
N LEU A 108 7.44 10.75 11.84
CA LEU A 108 7.24 9.29 11.74
C LEU A 108 6.17 8.84 12.73
N ALA A 109 5.47 7.76 12.39
CA ALA A 109 4.67 7.00 13.34
C ALA A 109 4.97 5.51 13.19
N ALA A 110 4.99 4.79 14.32
CA ALA A 110 5.20 3.36 14.38
C ALA A 110 3.95 2.66 14.91
N ALA A 111 3.49 1.64 14.20
CA ALA A 111 2.39 0.77 14.62
C ALA A 111 2.82 -0.70 14.53
N ARG A 112 2.16 -1.57 15.31
CA ARG A 112 2.34 -3.03 15.14
C ARG A 112 1.54 -3.53 13.95
N ARG A 113 2.04 -4.57 13.28
CA ARG A 113 1.27 -5.30 12.28
C ARG A 113 0.07 -5.97 12.94
N VAL A 114 -1.05 -5.94 12.25
CA VAL A 114 -2.26 -6.68 12.62
C VAL A 114 -2.46 -7.85 11.66
N PRO A 115 -3.19 -8.91 12.07
CA PRO A 115 -3.49 -10.04 11.21
C PRO A 115 -4.13 -9.60 9.88
N GLU A 116 -3.69 -10.19 8.78
CA GLU A 116 -4.30 -9.97 7.47
C GLU A 116 -5.65 -10.69 7.40
N PRO A 117 -6.68 -10.05 6.85
CA PRO A 117 -7.96 -10.71 6.59
C PRO A 117 -7.82 -11.75 5.46
N GLY A 118 -8.76 -12.70 5.40
CA GLY A 118 -8.83 -13.66 4.30
C GLY A 118 -9.35 -13.04 2.99
N VAL A 119 -9.07 -13.69 1.85
CA VAL A 119 -9.51 -13.22 0.51
C VAL A 119 -11.02 -13.03 0.48
N ALA A 120 -11.81 -13.99 0.95
CA ALA A 120 -13.27 -13.90 0.95
C ALA A 120 -13.78 -12.67 1.72
N GLN A 121 -13.13 -12.31 2.82
CA GLN A 121 -13.49 -11.16 3.63
C GLN A 121 -13.24 -9.82 2.92
N VAL A 122 -12.09 -9.67 2.23
CA VAL A 122 -11.76 -8.39 1.56
C VAL A 122 -12.52 -8.18 0.26
N VAL A 123 -13.02 -9.25 -0.36
CA VAL A 123 -13.77 -9.14 -1.61
C VAL A 123 -15.29 -9.11 -1.39
N ASP A 124 -15.74 -9.27 -0.16
CA ASP A 124 -17.17 -9.14 0.18
C ASP A 124 -17.65 -7.71 -0.12
N GLY A 125 -18.74 -7.59 -0.87
CA GLY A 125 -19.27 -6.30 -1.33
C GLY A 125 -18.43 -5.57 -2.38
N ALA A 126 -17.18 -5.99 -2.67
CA ALA A 126 -16.33 -5.34 -3.66
C ALA A 126 -16.87 -5.50 -5.09
N ARG A 127 -16.75 -4.47 -5.92
CA ARG A 127 -17.11 -4.49 -7.35
C ARG A 127 -15.88 -4.59 -8.25
N THR A 128 -14.77 -4.02 -7.81
CA THR A 128 -13.50 -4.00 -8.56
C THR A 128 -12.36 -4.39 -7.64
N VAL A 129 -11.63 -5.44 -8.01
CA VAL A 129 -10.49 -5.96 -7.25
C VAL A 129 -9.24 -5.98 -8.13
N ALA A 130 -8.12 -5.54 -7.60
CA ALA A 130 -6.81 -5.75 -8.22
C ALA A 130 -6.21 -7.06 -7.72
N VAL A 131 -5.72 -7.90 -8.63
CA VAL A 131 -5.05 -9.16 -8.31
C VAL A 131 -3.62 -9.10 -8.82
N LEU A 132 -2.66 -9.28 -7.93
CA LEU A 132 -1.24 -9.09 -8.22
C LEU A 132 -0.49 -10.43 -8.17
N GLU A 133 0.27 -10.76 -9.20
CA GLU A 133 1.13 -11.94 -9.22
C GLU A 133 2.58 -11.55 -9.53
N GLY A 134 3.50 -11.82 -8.59
CA GLY A 134 4.93 -11.56 -8.81
C GLY A 134 5.34 -10.09 -8.81
N VAL A 135 4.49 -9.18 -8.35
CA VAL A 135 4.82 -7.75 -8.20
C VAL A 135 5.71 -7.59 -6.97
N ASN A 136 7.02 -7.70 -7.15
CA ASN A 136 8.01 -7.74 -6.08
C ASN A 136 8.74 -6.41 -5.84
N ASP A 137 8.56 -5.42 -6.71
CA ASP A 137 9.09 -4.08 -6.50
C ASP A 137 8.15 -3.23 -5.64
N HIS A 138 8.69 -2.64 -4.56
CA HIS A 138 7.90 -1.87 -3.60
C HIS A 138 7.40 -0.52 -4.13
N GLU A 139 8.07 0.06 -5.15
CA GLU A 139 7.62 1.31 -5.76
C GLU A 139 6.43 1.04 -6.69
N ASN A 140 6.50 -0.02 -7.48
CA ASN A 140 5.37 -0.47 -8.29
C ASN A 140 4.18 -0.82 -7.40
N LEU A 141 4.42 -1.57 -6.33
CA LEU A 141 3.37 -1.94 -5.39
C LEU A 141 2.73 -0.72 -4.73
N GLY A 142 3.54 0.21 -4.22
CA GLY A 142 3.03 1.46 -3.64
C GLY A 142 2.24 2.30 -4.65
N SER A 143 2.71 2.38 -5.89
CA SER A 143 2.02 3.08 -6.99
C SER A 143 0.68 2.41 -7.32
N ILE A 144 0.61 1.08 -7.34
CA ILE A 144 -0.65 0.34 -7.56
C ILE A 144 -1.65 0.65 -6.44
N PHE A 145 -1.26 0.65 -5.17
CA PHE A 145 -2.16 1.02 -4.07
C PHE A 145 -2.67 2.45 -4.16
N ARG A 146 -1.81 3.38 -4.56
CA ARG A 146 -2.20 4.77 -4.79
C ARG A 146 -3.19 4.91 -5.93
N ASN A 147 -2.95 4.22 -7.05
CA ASN A 147 -3.85 4.19 -8.20
C ASN A 147 -5.17 3.50 -7.85
N ALA A 148 -5.13 2.39 -7.11
CA ALA A 148 -6.31 1.67 -6.64
C ALA A 148 -7.22 2.58 -5.81
N ALA A 149 -6.66 3.28 -4.82
CA ALA A 149 -7.41 4.23 -3.99
C ALA A 149 -8.00 5.38 -4.80
N GLY A 150 -7.22 5.95 -5.75
CA GLY A 150 -7.65 7.09 -6.56
C GLY A 150 -8.68 6.75 -7.64
N LEU A 151 -8.77 5.48 -8.05
CA LEU A 151 -9.60 5.03 -9.17
C LEU A 151 -10.70 4.03 -8.75
N GLY A 152 -11.01 3.96 -7.44
CA GLY A 152 -12.16 3.21 -6.94
C GLY A 152 -12.01 1.70 -7.00
N VAL A 153 -10.81 1.17 -6.81
CA VAL A 153 -10.58 -0.25 -6.59
C VAL A 153 -10.84 -0.58 -5.13
N ASP A 154 -11.72 -1.51 -4.86
CA ASP A 154 -12.22 -1.81 -3.51
C ASP A 154 -11.25 -2.63 -2.67
N ALA A 155 -10.48 -3.52 -3.30
CA ALA A 155 -9.53 -4.38 -2.61
C ALA A 155 -8.37 -4.82 -3.50
N VAL A 156 -7.27 -5.26 -2.86
CA VAL A 156 -6.11 -5.87 -3.53
C VAL A 156 -5.92 -7.30 -3.03
N VAL A 157 -5.81 -8.26 -3.95
CA VAL A 157 -5.50 -9.65 -3.65
C VAL A 157 -4.10 -9.97 -4.14
N PHE A 158 -3.27 -10.48 -3.26
CA PHE A 158 -1.91 -10.91 -3.57
C PHE A 158 -1.87 -12.40 -3.88
N GLY A 159 -1.41 -12.72 -5.09
CA GLY A 159 -0.95 -14.04 -5.44
C GLY A 159 0.49 -14.29 -4.98
N SER A 160 1.15 -15.27 -5.59
CA SER A 160 2.51 -15.64 -5.25
C SER A 160 3.55 -14.59 -5.68
N GLY A 161 4.64 -14.45 -4.91
CA GLY A 161 5.83 -13.69 -5.30
C GLY A 161 5.70 -12.17 -5.24
N CYS A 162 4.70 -11.65 -4.54
CA CYS A 162 4.53 -10.20 -4.35
C CYS A 162 5.30 -9.69 -3.13
N ALA A 163 5.73 -8.43 -3.23
CA ALA A 163 6.34 -7.71 -2.12
C ALA A 163 5.34 -7.46 -0.97
N ASP A 164 5.85 -6.98 0.14
CA ASP A 164 5.06 -6.63 1.31
C ASP A 164 4.52 -5.19 1.18
N PRO A 165 3.18 -4.99 1.21
CA PRO A 165 2.56 -3.65 1.11
C PRO A 165 2.85 -2.78 2.34
N LEU A 166 3.16 -3.38 3.48
CA LEU A 166 3.50 -2.65 4.72
C LEU A 166 4.98 -2.31 4.84
N TYR A 167 5.79 -2.69 3.85
CA TYR A 167 7.16 -2.24 3.78
C TYR A 167 7.21 -0.71 3.67
N ARG A 168 8.05 -0.04 4.46
CA ARG A 168 8.11 1.44 4.56
C ARG A 168 8.12 2.15 3.19
N ARG A 169 8.86 1.60 2.20
CA ARG A 169 8.93 2.19 0.86
C ARG A 169 7.57 2.13 0.14
N ALA A 170 6.85 1.01 0.23
CA ALA A 170 5.53 0.86 -0.36
C ALA A 170 4.50 1.79 0.33
N VAL A 171 4.51 1.84 1.66
CA VAL A 171 3.68 2.78 2.45
C VAL A 171 3.94 4.21 2.03
N ARG A 172 5.21 4.61 1.89
CA ARG A 172 5.60 5.97 1.50
C ARG A 172 5.19 6.31 0.05
N VAL A 173 5.48 5.43 -0.91
CA VAL A 173 5.15 5.64 -2.34
C VAL A 173 3.65 5.67 -2.55
N SER A 174 2.90 4.81 -1.86
CA SER A 174 1.44 4.85 -1.89
C SER A 174 0.85 6.09 -1.20
N MET A 175 1.68 6.97 -0.63
CA MET A 175 1.23 8.06 0.24
C MET A 175 0.37 7.59 1.43
N GLY A 176 0.58 6.34 1.89
CA GLY A 176 -0.19 5.72 2.98
C GLY A 176 -1.47 4.99 2.54
N HIS A 177 -1.82 4.96 1.26
CA HIS A 177 -3.00 4.21 0.79
C HIS A 177 -2.87 2.69 1.01
N ALA A 178 -1.65 2.14 1.09
CA ALA A 178 -1.42 0.76 1.49
C ALA A 178 -1.91 0.43 2.92
N LEU A 179 -2.16 1.44 3.75
CA LEU A 179 -2.72 1.29 5.10
C LEU A 179 -4.26 1.29 5.10
N LEU A 180 -4.89 1.84 4.05
CA LEU A 180 -6.34 2.08 3.97
C LEU A 180 -7.05 1.12 3.03
N VAL A 181 -6.49 0.86 1.83
CA VAL A 181 -7.11 -0.06 0.87
C VAL A 181 -7.06 -1.47 1.42
N PRO A 182 -8.21 -2.17 1.54
CA PRO A 182 -8.25 -3.55 2.00
C PRO A 182 -7.40 -4.47 1.12
N TYR A 183 -6.68 -5.39 1.74
CA TYR A 183 -5.93 -6.38 0.99
C TYR A 183 -5.86 -7.72 1.73
N ALA A 184 -5.67 -8.80 0.96
CA ALA A 184 -5.44 -10.15 1.47
C ALA A 184 -4.42 -10.90 0.62
N ARG A 185 -3.74 -11.90 1.23
CA ARG A 185 -2.88 -12.83 0.50
C ARG A 185 -3.61 -14.13 0.22
N ALA A 186 -3.51 -14.59 -1.02
CA ALA A 186 -3.93 -15.92 -1.40
C ALA A 186 -3.03 -16.97 -0.74
N THR A 187 -3.61 -18.02 -0.24
CA THR A 187 -2.88 -19.11 0.46
C THR A 187 -2.53 -20.27 -0.47
N SER A 188 -3.31 -20.47 -1.53
CA SER A 188 -3.18 -21.56 -2.51
C SER A 188 -3.22 -21.01 -3.94
N TRP A 189 -2.13 -20.34 -4.35
CA TRP A 189 -2.07 -19.71 -5.66
C TRP A 189 -1.69 -20.67 -6.78
N PRO A 190 -2.35 -20.64 -7.98
CA PRO A 190 -3.46 -19.75 -8.36
C PRO A 190 -4.87 -20.30 -8.10
N ALA A 191 -5.01 -21.40 -7.32
CA ALA A 191 -6.31 -22.01 -7.05
C ALA A 191 -7.31 -21.05 -6.40
N ASP A 192 -6.82 -20.11 -5.56
CA ASP A 192 -7.66 -19.11 -4.89
C ASP A 192 -8.33 -18.11 -5.86
N LEU A 193 -7.98 -18.10 -7.16
CA LEU A 193 -8.75 -17.39 -8.18
C LEU A 193 -10.18 -17.94 -8.31
N MET A 194 -10.40 -19.21 -7.97
CA MET A 194 -11.74 -19.79 -7.95
C MET A 194 -12.63 -19.15 -6.89
N LEU A 195 -12.07 -18.73 -5.76
CA LEU A 195 -12.83 -17.97 -4.75
C LEU A 195 -13.38 -16.65 -5.32
N LEU A 196 -12.61 -15.97 -6.17
CA LEU A 196 -13.08 -14.76 -6.83
C LEU A 196 -14.22 -15.07 -7.80
N ARG A 197 -14.12 -16.15 -8.59
CA ARG A 197 -15.18 -16.60 -9.51
C ARG A 197 -16.46 -17.00 -8.76
N GLU A 198 -16.33 -17.74 -7.68
CA GLU A 198 -17.45 -18.13 -6.80
C GLU A 198 -18.14 -16.91 -6.17
N ASN A 199 -17.39 -15.82 -5.96
CA ASN A 199 -17.92 -14.54 -5.54
C ASN A 199 -18.41 -13.66 -6.71
N GLY A 200 -18.55 -14.22 -7.92
CA GLY A 200 -19.13 -13.55 -9.07
C GLY A 200 -18.20 -12.58 -9.80
N PHE A 201 -16.88 -12.63 -9.57
CA PHE A 201 -15.93 -11.80 -10.31
C PHE A 201 -15.59 -12.41 -11.66
N ARG A 202 -15.60 -11.56 -12.69
CA ARG A 202 -14.99 -11.84 -13.98
C ARG A 202 -13.50 -11.55 -13.93
N LEU A 203 -12.67 -12.52 -14.27
CA LEU A 203 -11.22 -12.45 -14.18
C LEU A 203 -10.62 -11.92 -15.49
N LEU A 204 -10.13 -10.69 -15.50
CA LEU A 204 -9.50 -10.03 -16.63
C LEU A 204 -7.98 -10.05 -16.48
N ALA A 205 -7.28 -10.90 -17.24
CA ALA A 205 -5.83 -11.07 -17.16
C ALA A 205 -5.10 -10.15 -18.14
N MET A 206 -4.36 -9.18 -17.61
CA MET A 206 -3.56 -8.26 -18.41
C MET A 206 -2.36 -8.96 -19.05
N THR A 207 -2.22 -8.83 -20.38
CA THR A 207 -1.15 -9.43 -21.16
C THR A 207 -0.84 -8.56 -22.39
N PRO A 208 0.41 -8.51 -22.88
CA PRO A 208 0.74 -7.79 -24.11
C PRO A 208 0.37 -8.58 -25.40
N SER A 209 -0.13 -9.80 -25.29
CA SER A 209 -0.45 -10.66 -26.45
C SER A 209 -1.41 -9.97 -27.44
N SER A 210 -1.05 -9.98 -28.71
CA SER A 210 -1.88 -9.43 -29.79
C SER A 210 -3.22 -10.14 -29.99
N GLU A 211 -3.32 -11.38 -29.53
CA GLU A 211 -4.56 -12.20 -29.59
C GLU A 211 -5.56 -11.86 -28.48
N ALA A 212 -5.14 -11.07 -27.48
CA ALA A 212 -6.00 -10.65 -26.38
C ALA A 212 -6.99 -9.57 -26.84
N SER A 213 -8.17 -9.53 -26.24
CA SER A 213 -9.15 -8.45 -26.41
C SER A 213 -8.56 -7.12 -25.96
N THR A 214 -9.01 -6.01 -26.52
CA THR A 214 -8.57 -4.71 -26.01
C THR A 214 -9.18 -4.43 -24.62
N LEU A 215 -8.47 -3.65 -23.81
CA LEU A 215 -8.94 -3.26 -22.49
C LEU A 215 -10.33 -2.59 -22.55
N ALA A 216 -10.54 -1.69 -23.50
CA ALA A 216 -11.81 -0.99 -23.67
C ALA A 216 -12.97 -1.94 -23.98
N GLU A 217 -12.78 -2.89 -24.92
CA GLU A 217 -13.80 -3.90 -25.27
C GLU A 217 -14.13 -4.82 -24.08
N ALA A 218 -13.11 -5.33 -23.40
CA ALA A 218 -13.29 -6.23 -22.26
C ALA A 218 -14.01 -5.54 -21.08
N MET A 219 -13.63 -4.29 -20.77
CA MET A 219 -14.27 -3.51 -19.69
C MET A 219 -15.72 -3.13 -20.06
N ALA A 220 -15.98 -2.75 -21.31
CA ALA A 220 -17.34 -2.46 -21.77
C ALA A 220 -18.26 -3.70 -21.67
N ALA A 221 -17.76 -4.89 -22.04
CA ALA A 221 -18.48 -6.13 -21.92
C ALA A 221 -18.75 -6.55 -20.46
N ALA A 222 -17.90 -6.12 -19.51
CA ALA A 222 -18.02 -6.40 -18.08
C ALA A 222 -18.58 -5.24 -17.25
N ARG A 223 -19.23 -4.27 -17.91
CA ARG A 223 -19.68 -3.00 -17.26
C ARG A 223 -20.47 -3.23 -15.97
N ASP A 224 -21.44 -4.13 -16.01
CA ASP A 224 -22.35 -4.40 -14.92
C ASP A 224 -21.89 -5.54 -14.00
N GLU A 225 -20.76 -6.18 -14.34
CA GLU A 225 -20.21 -7.31 -13.59
C GLU A 225 -19.23 -6.84 -12.49
N ARG A 226 -18.97 -7.72 -11.53
CA ARG A 226 -17.81 -7.59 -10.62
C ARG A 226 -16.56 -7.98 -11.40
N VAL A 227 -15.50 -7.17 -11.30
CA VAL A 227 -14.29 -7.36 -12.10
C VAL A 227 -13.07 -7.54 -11.22
N ALA A 228 -12.28 -8.58 -11.48
CA ALA A 228 -10.94 -8.74 -10.94
C ALA A 228 -9.91 -8.49 -12.07
N VAL A 229 -9.10 -7.45 -11.93
CA VAL A 229 -8.02 -7.11 -12.86
C VAL A 229 -6.73 -7.78 -12.39
N LEU A 230 -6.24 -8.75 -13.16
CA LEU A 230 -5.02 -9.49 -12.85
C LEU A 230 -3.83 -8.85 -13.56
N VAL A 231 -2.80 -8.48 -12.79
CA VAL A 231 -1.52 -7.94 -13.31
C VAL A 231 -0.35 -8.78 -12.81
N GLY A 232 0.61 -9.02 -13.69
CA GLY A 232 1.76 -9.88 -13.43
C GLY A 232 3.05 -9.10 -13.17
N ALA A 233 4.12 -9.85 -12.87
CA ALA A 233 5.47 -9.32 -12.69
C ALA A 233 5.97 -8.56 -13.93
N GLU A 234 6.86 -7.60 -13.71
CA GLU A 234 7.61 -6.98 -14.81
C GLU A 234 8.49 -8.02 -15.53
N GLY A 235 8.48 -7.98 -16.85
CA GLY A 235 9.16 -8.95 -17.73
C GLY A 235 8.31 -10.20 -17.98
N PRO A 236 8.25 -11.18 -17.05
CA PRO A 236 7.55 -12.45 -17.30
C PRO A 236 6.00 -12.33 -17.34
N GLY A 237 5.41 -11.28 -16.76
CA GLY A 237 3.96 -11.12 -16.70
C GLY A 237 3.27 -12.14 -15.78
N LEU A 238 2.03 -12.47 -16.10
CA LEU A 238 1.25 -13.51 -15.42
C LEU A 238 1.69 -14.91 -15.84
N LYS A 239 1.73 -15.83 -14.88
CA LYS A 239 2.09 -17.23 -15.17
C LYS A 239 1.00 -17.91 -16.03
N SER A 240 1.42 -18.91 -16.83
CA SER A 240 0.52 -19.66 -17.69
C SER A 240 -0.65 -20.30 -16.93
N ALA A 241 -0.45 -20.74 -15.69
CA ALA A 241 -1.51 -21.31 -14.86
C ALA A 241 -2.58 -20.25 -14.53
N THR A 242 -2.19 -19.05 -14.18
CA THR A 242 -3.08 -17.90 -13.91
C THR A 242 -3.84 -17.49 -15.16
N LEU A 243 -3.14 -17.40 -16.32
CA LEU A 243 -3.77 -17.10 -17.62
C LEU A 243 -4.80 -18.15 -18.05
N ARG A 244 -4.62 -19.43 -17.70
CA ARG A 244 -5.62 -20.47 -18.00
C ARG A 244 -6.87 -20.39 -17.15
N LEU A 245 -6.76 -19.85 -15.94
CA LEU A 245 -7.90 -19.69 -15.02
C LEU A 245 -8.64 -18.36 -15.25
N SER A 246 -8.09 -17.43 -16.01
CA SER A 246 -8.76 -16.16 -16.32
C SER A 246 -9.88 -16.35 -17.34
N ASP A 247 -10.92 -15.50 -17.25
CA ASP A 247 -12.05 -15.54 -18.18
C ASP A 247 -11.74 -14.83 -19.49
N VAL A 248 -10.98 -13.73 -19.42
CA VAL A 248 -10.59 -12.93 -20.59
C VAL A 248 -9.13 -12.49 -20.46
N ARG A 249 -8.38 -12.65 -21.54
CA ARG A 249 -7.06 -12.03 -21.71
C ARG A 249 -7.23 -10.64 -22.30
N VAL A 250 -6.57 -9.66 -21.71
CA VAL A 250 -6.82 -8.25 -22.00
C VAL A 250 -5.50 -7.54 -22.28
N ARG A 251 -5.44 -6.76 -23.35
CA ARG A 251 -4.28 -5.97 -23.72
C ARG A 251 -4.59 -4.47 -23.77
N ILE A 252 -3.58 -3.66 -23.48
CA ILE A 252 -3.57 -2.25 -23.80
C ILE A 252 -2.96 -2.12 -25.20
N PRO A 253 -3.66 -1.55 -26.20
CA PRO A 253 -3.08 -1.31 -27.51
C PRO A 253 -1.87 -0.37 -27.40
N MET A 254 -0.74 -0.77 -27.95
CA MET A 254 0.50 0.00 -27.92
C MET A 254 1.00 0.32 -29.33
N SER A 255 1.81 1.39 -29.42
CA SER A 255 2.50 1.76 -30.67
C SER A 255 3.55 0.72 -31.04
N ARG A 256 3.91 0.66 -32.33
CA ARG A 256 4.95 -0.23 -32.83
C ARG A 256 6.29 0.00 -32.12
N GLY A 257 6.95 -1.10 -31.73
CA GLY A 257 8.27 -1.06 -31.09
C GLY A 257 8.24 -0.93 -29.58
N THR A 258 7.04 -0.95 -28.94
CA THR A 258 6.90 -1.00 -27.49
C THR A 258 6.24 -2.33 -27.09
N ASP A 259 6.93 -3.14 -26.29
CA ASP A 259 6.50 -4.49 -25.94
C ASP A 259 5.63 -4.53 -24.67
N SER A 260 5.83 -3.58 -23.74
CA SER A 260 5.10 -3.53 -22.46
C SER A 260 5.12 -2.14 -21.83
N LEU A 261 4.25 -1.93 -20.86
CA LEU A 261 4.25 -0.78 -19.94
C LEU A 261 4.71 -1.23 -18.56
N ASN A 262 5.21 -0.29 -17.77
CA ASN A 262 5.39 -0.51 -16.33
C ASN A 262 4.09 -1.05 -15.71
N VAL A 263 4.19 -2.02 -14.80
CA VAL A 263 3.04 -2.73 -14.22
C VAL A 263 2.06 -1.80 -13.50
N ALA A 264 2.56 -0.80 -12.77
CA ALA A 264 1.71 0.17 -12.07
C ALA A 264 0.97 1.09 -13.06
N THR A 265 1.60 1.42 -14.19
CA THR A 265 0.98 2.18 -15.28
C THR A 265 -0.11 1.36 -15.96
N ALA A 266 0.17 0.09 -16.29
CA ALA A 266 -0.82 -0.81 -16.88
C ALA A 266 -2.03 -1.01 -15.95
N ALA A 267 -1.78 -1.19 -14.65
CA ALA A 267 -2.83 -1.27 -13.63
C ALA A 267 -3.67 0.02 -13.57
N ALA A 268 -3.03 1.20 -13.56
CA ALA A 268 -3.73 2.48 -13.53
C ALA A 268 -4.65 2.68 -14.73
N LEU A 269 -4.21 2.30 -15.93
CA LEU A 269 -5.05 2.37 -17.15
C LEU A 269 -6.26 1.44 -17.04
N ALA A 270 -6.07 0.24 -16.51
CA ALA A 270 -7.17 -0.71 -16.34
C ALA A 270 -8.18 -0.21 -15.28
N PHE A 271 -7.71 0.33 -14.17
CA PHE A 271 -8.57 0.91 -13.13
C PHE A 271 -9.32 2.15 -13.63
N TYR A 272 -8.63 3.02 -14.40
CA TYR A 272 -9.26 4.20 -15.00
C TYR A 272 -10.36 3.80 -15.99
N GLU A 273 -10.09 2.83 -16.88
CA GLU A 273 -11.09 2.38 -17.85
C GLU A 273 -12.30 1.77 -17.14
N ARG A 274 -12.08 1.06 -16.01
CA ARG A 274 -13.16 0.53 -15.18
C ARG A 274 -13.97 1.65 -14.50
N ALA A 275 -13.30 2.61 -13.88
CA ALA A 275 -13.95 3.73 -13.20
C ALA A 275 -14.82 4.57 -14.15
N ARG A 276 -14.31 4.83 -15.37
CA ARG A 276 -15.02 5.58 -16.41
C ARG A 276 -16.36 4.98 -16.82
N LEU A 277 -16.52 3.66 -16.70
CA LEU A 277 -17.76 2.96 -17.07
C LEU A 277 -18.79 2.91 -15.93
N GLY A 278 -18.35 3.16 -14.69
CA GLY A 278 -19.21 3.16 -13.50
C GLY A 278 -19.69 4.54 -13.06
N SER A 279 -19.17 5.62 -13.72
CA SER A 279 -19.55 7.02 -13.48
C SER A 279 -20.75 7.48 -14.31
#